data_a58c2d7b2db9452a26f5e17c13994cfb
#
_entry.id   a58c2d7b2db9452a26f5e17c13994cfb
#
_cell.length_a   1.000
_cell.length_b   1.000
_cell.length_c   1.000
_cell.angle_alpha   90.00
_cell.angle_beta   90.00
_cell.angle_gamma   90.00
#
_symmetry.space_group_name_H-M   'P 1'
#
loop_
_entity.id
_entity.type
_entity.pdbx_description
1 polymer ?
#
loop_
_entity_poly.entity_id
_entity_poly.type
_entity_poly.pdbx_seq_one_letter_code
_entity_poly.pdbx_strand_id
1 'polypeptide(L)'
;MKIIIVLFSSFLLYACDNINSELPPPQDGGNFFYPKIGQSIVYDVEDTEYELTGKFTLKTYQLKEVNVSTFKDLAGKEVLRIERYRREKRIDKWIIDSIFTAKKEVDKALKTENNVTYIKIFFPIKEGLKWNGNAYNSFGNDSYEMKKVNQLFQTNGRKFDNSVTIIQQNDSTLVDLKRRMEVYAEGIGLIYREEIKVSYCNSKDCLGKGEIDFGTKHILKFKSNE
;
A
#
# COMPACT_ATOMS: atom_id res chain seq x y z
N MET A 1 -62.88 51.54 16.11
CA MET A 1 -61.88 50.65 16.71
C MET A 1 -61.28 49.80 15.58
N LYS A 2 -60.13 50.21 15.05
CA LYS A 2 -59.45 49.48 13.92
C LYS A 2 -58.36 48.56 14.47
N ILE A 3 -58.55 47.27 14.23
CA ILE A 3 -57.58 46.21 14.61
C ILE A 3 -56.55 46.12 13.48
N ILE A 4 -55.29 46.43 13.77
CA ILE A 4 -54.15 46.20 12.86
C ILE A 4 -53.58 44.82 13.17
N ILE A 5 -53.69 43.88 12.20
CA ILE A 5 -53.05 42.58 12.25
C ILE A 5 -51.67 42.74 11.64
N VAL A 6 -50.63 42.62 12.49
CA VAL A 6 -49.22 42.56 12.06
C VAL A 6 -48.87 41.11 11.77
N LEU A 7 -48.70 40.80 10.49
CA LEU A 7 -48.18 39.50 10.04
C LEU A 7 -46.64 39.46 10.24
N PHE A 8 -46.20 38.65 11.20
CA PHE A 8 -44.77 38.37 11.43
C PHE A 8 -44.33 37.27 10.46
N SER A 9 -43.68 37.65 9.37
CA SER A 9 -43.08 36.71 8.42
C SER A 9 -41.74 36.27 8.97
N SER A 10 -41.66 35.02 9.50
CA SER A 10 -40.40 34.41 9.94
C SER A 10 -39.64 33.90 8.72
N PHE A 11 -38.57 34.60 8.39
CA PHE A 11 -37.59 34.17 7.42
C PHE A 11 -36.74 33.05 8.05
N LEU A 12 -36.97 31.79 7.65
CA LEU A 12 -36.07 30.64 7.93
C LEU A 12 -34.87 30.78 7.02
N LEU A 13 -33.76 31.25 7.57
CA LEU A 13 -32.44 31.18 6.94
C LEU A 13 -31.96 29.69 7.00
N TYR A 14 -32.08 28.98 5.89
CA TYR A 14 -31.37 27.75 5.69
C TYR A 14 -29.89 28.07 5.54
N ALA A 15 -29.12 27.89 6.60
CA ALA A 15 -27.67 27.84 6.53
C ALA A 15 -27.29 26.52 5.86
N CYS A 16 -26.90 26.56 4.59
CA CYS A 16 -26.15 25.49 3.97
C CYS A 16 -24.75 25.48 4.60
N ASP A 17 -24.50 24.58 5.55
CA ASP A 17 -23.14 24.24 5.94
C ASP A 17 -22.46 23.59 4.74
N ASN A 18 -21.63 24.36 4.04
CA ASN A 18 -20.65 23.83 3.13
C ASN A 18 -19.64 23.04 3.99
N ILE A 19 -19.83 21.73 4.08
CA ILE A 19 -18.81 20.82 4.58
C ILE A 19 -17.69 20.81 3.52
N ASN A 20 -16.85 21.82 3.58
CA ASN A 20 -15.54 21.75 2.94
C ASN A 20 -14.78 20.64 3.69
N SER A 21 -14.76 19.44 3.15
CA SER A 21 -13.82 18.41 3.57
C SER A 21 -12.43 18.88 3.17
N GLU A 22 -11.85 19.77 3.96
CA GLU A 22 -10.45 20.14 3.78
C GLU A 22 -9.61 18.87 3.91
N LEU A 23 -8.80 18.60 2.90
CA LEU A 23 -7.82 17.52 2.96
C LEU A 23 -6.94 17.75 4.19
N PRO A 24 -6.63 16.69 4.96
CA PRO A 24 -5.77 16.84 6.12
C PRO A 24 -4.44 17.49 5.71
N PRO A 25 -3.87 18.36 6.57
CA PRO A 25 -2.64 19.06 6.27
C PRO A 25 -1.51 18.06 5.98
N PRO A 26 -0.56 18.39 5.11
CA PRO A 26 0.59 17.54 4.81
C PRO A 26 1.36 17.22 6.08
N GLN A 27 1.67 15.94 6.30
CA GLN A 27 2.51 15.49 7.42
C GLN A 27 3.91 15.20 6.92
N ASP A 28 4.93 15.41 7.74
CA ASP A 28 6.34 15.09 7.42
C ASP A 28 6.47 13.64 6.91
N GLY A 29 5.73 12.72 7.49
CA GLY A 29 5.58 11.34 6.99
C GLY A 29 6.83 10.49 7.12
N GLY A 30 7.90 11.03 7.66
CA GLY A 30 9.15 10.30 7.85
C GLY A 30 9.00 9.03 8.70
N ASN A 31 7.96 8.96 9.51
CA ASN A 31 7.66 7.80 10.36
C ASN A 31 6.94 6.65 9.64
N PHE A 32 6.41 6.86 8.42
CA PHE A 32 5.81 5.79 7.62
C PHE A 32 6.86 4.93 6.91
N PHE A 33 8.03 5.51 6.69
CA PHE A 33 9.18 4.76 6.17
C PHE A 33 10.35 4.96 7.14
N TYR A 34 10.33 4.16 8.21
CA TYR A 34 11.30 4.31 9.30
C TYR A 34 12.25 3.11 9.36
N PRO A 35 13.39 3.18 8.65
CA PRO A 35 14.40 2.13 8.66
C PRO A 35 15.24 2.23 9.96
N LYS A 36 14.85 1.49 10.98
CA LYS A 36 15.62 1.39 12.23
C LYS A 36 16.44 0.10 12.22
N ILE A 37 17.75 0.20 12.43
CA ILE A 37 18.64 -0.97 12.57
C ILE A 37 18.15 -1.85 13.73
N GLY A 38 18.17 -3.18 13.51
CA GLY A 38 17.67 -4.16 14.46
C GLY A 38 16.16 -4.37 14.42
N GLN A 39 15.40 -3.55 13.69
CA GLN A 39 13.99 -3.80 13.48
C GLN A 39 13.79 -5.02 12.56
N SER A 40 12.88 -5.89 12.97
CA SER A 40 12.48 -7.05 12.18
C SER A 40 10.96 -7.10 12.06
N ILE A 41 10.46 -7.34 10.85
CA ILE A 41 9.03 -7.47 10.57
C ILE A 41 8.78 -8.82 9.92
N VAL A 42 7.80 -9.54 10.47
CA VAL A 42 7.32 -10.81 9.91
C VAL A 42 6.01 -10.59 9.19
N TYR A 43 5.88 -11.21 8.02
CA TYR A 43 4.69 -11.19 7.19
C TYR A 43 4.17 -12.60 6.95
N ASP A 44 2.86 -12.78 6.94
CA ASP A 44 2.20 -13.93 6.34
C ASP A 44 1.95 -13.61 4.86
N VAL A 45 2.29 -14.54 3.97
CA VAL A 45 2.17 -14.37 2.51
C VAL A 45 1.26 -15.43 1.92
N GLU A 46 0.43 -15.01 0.99
CA GLU A 46 -0.48 -15.84 0.21
C GLU A 46 -0.20 -15.61 -1.28
N ASP A 47 0.27 -16.65 -1.97
CA ASP A 47 0.41 -16.68 -3.43
C ASP A 47 -0.65 -17.60 -4.02
N THR A 48 -1.51 -17.04 -4.84
CA THR A 48 -2.52 -17.82 -5.58
C THR A 48 -2.24 -17.72 -7.06
N GLU A 49 -2.15 -18.87 -7.71
CA GLU A 49 -2.04 -19.01 -9.16
C GLU A 49 -3.30 -19.68 -9.69
N TYR A 50 -3.99 -19.04 -10.62
CA TYR A 50 -5.18 -19.53 -11.29
C TYR A 50 -4.83 -20.01 -12.69
N GLU A 51 -5.31 -21.20 -13.04
CA GLU A 51 -5.10 -21.85 -14.34
C GLU A 51 -6.38 -21.81 -15.17
N LEU A 52 -6.24 -21.80 -16.50
CA LEU A 52 -7.37 -21.86 -17.46
C LEU A 52 -8.32 -23.06 -17.24
N THR A 53 -7.91 -24.05 -16.49
CA THR A 53 -8.72 -25.23 -16.16
C THR A 53 -9.75 -24.99 -15.07
N GLY A 54 -9.83 -23.78 -14.52
CA GLY A 54 -10.63 -23.44 -13.34
C GLY A 54 -10.02 -23.93 -12.02
N LYS A 55 -8.81 -24.52 -12.07
CA LYS A 55 -8.06 -24.89 -10.88
C LYS A 55 -7.23 -23.70 -10.37
N PHE A 56 -6.92 -23.71 -9.09
CA PHE A 56 -5.96 -22.78 -8.52
C PHE A 56 -5.04 -23.49 -7.53
N THR A 57 -3.83 -22.94 -7.40
CA THR A 57 -2.85 -23.36 -6.41
C THR A 57 -2.65 -22.20 -5.43
N LEU A 58 -2.85 -22.47 -4.14
CA LEU A 58 -2.57 -21.53 -3.06
C LEU A 58 -1.31 -21.98 -2.31
N LYS A 59 -0.29 -21.13 -2.29
CA LYS A 59 0.92 -21.30 -1.47
C LYS A 59 0.89 -20.28 -0.35
N THR A 60 1.12 -20.74 0.89
CA THR A 60 1.24 -19.87 2.06
C THR A 60 2.60 -20.07 2.70
N TYR A 61 3.24 -18.98 3.08
CA TYR A 61 4.55 -18.98 3.72
C TYR A 61 4.76 -17.72 4.54
N GLN A 62 5.90 -17.61 5.20
CA GLN A 62 6.26 -16.38 5.93
C GLN A 62 7.52 -15.77 5.36
N LEU A 63 7.53 -14.44 5.31
CA LEU A 63 8.72 -13.62 5.07
C LEU A 63 9.08 -12.87 6.35
N LYS A 64 10.38 -12.69 6.58
CA LYS A 64 10.91 -11.82 7.62
C LYS A 64 11.92 -10.86 6.99
N GLU A 65 11.67 -9.55 7.12
CA GLU A 65 12.63 -8.52 6.75
C GLU A 65 13.33 -8.02 8.02
N VAL A 66 14.67 -8.00 7.99
CA VAL A 66 15.52 -7.55 9.08
C VAL A 66 16.37 -6.39 8.60
N ASN A 67 16.30 -5.27 9.27
CA ASN A 67 17.16 -4.11 9.05
C ASN A 67 18.52 -4.34 9.73
N VAL A 68 19.51 -4.81 8.96
CA VAL A 68 20.74 -5.38 9.54
C VAL A 68 21.80 -4.32 9.84
N SER A 69 22.07 -3.44 8.88
CA SER A 69 23.16 -2.46 8.98
C SER A 69 22.96 -1.31 8.01
N THR A 70 23.73 -0.27 8.16
CA THR A 70 23.83 0.80 7.16
C THR A 70 25.24 0.82 6.54
N PHE A 71 25.33 1.34 5.33
CA PHE A 71 26.57 1.65 4.63
C PHE A 71 26.42 2.95 3.84
N LYS A 72 27.52 3.51 3.35
CA LYS A 72 27.48 4.71 2.51
C LYS A 72 27.53 4.31 1.04
N ASP A 73 26.62 4.91 0.24
CA ASP A 73 26.66 4.80 -1.23
C ASP A 73 27.82 5.65 -1.81
N LEU A 74 27.99 5.59 -3.14
CA LEU A 74 29.03 6.35 -3.84
C LEU A 74 28.88 7.88 -3.69
N ALA A 75 27.69 8.36 -3.35
CA ALA A 75 27.43 9.77 -3.06
C ALA A 75 27.60 10.12 -1.56
N GLY A 76 28.09 9.17 -0.75
CA GLY A 76 28.28 9.32 0.70
C GLY A 76 27.00 9.34 1.52
N LYS A 77 25.85 8.96 0.92
CA LYS A 77 24.56 8.89 1.59
C LYS A 77 24.39 7.57 2.32
N GLU A 78 23.74 7.61 3.47
CA GLU A 78 23.45 6.42 4.25
C GLU A 78 22.36 5.57 3.59
N VAL A 79 22.63 4.28 3.45
CA VAL A 79 21.76 3.27 2.84
C VAL A 79 21.60 2.11 3.81
N LEU A 80 20.39 1.72 4.10
CA LEU A 80 20.04 0.58 4.93
C LEU A 80 20.15 -0.71 4.13
N ARG A 81 20.79 -1.73 4.70
CA ARG A 81 20.76 -3.11 4.23
C ARG A 81 19.64 -3.86 4.93
N ILE A 82 18.77 -4.47 4.15
CA ILE A 82 17.64 -5.30 4.61
C ILE A 82 17.87 -6.73 4.13
N GLU A 83 17.87 -7.67 5.05
CA GLU A 83 17.90 -9.09 4.72
C GLU A 83 16.49 -9.64 4.81
N ARG A 84 16.04 -10.31 3.74
CA ARG A 84 14.77 -11.02 3.69
C ARG A 84 15.02 -12.50 3.86
N TYR A 85 14.25 -13.09 4.74
CA TYR A 85 14.24 -14.52 5.02
C TYR A 85 12.87 -15.10 4.71
N ARG A 86 12.83 -16.38 4.35
CA ARG A 86 11.62 -17.13 4.07
C ARG A 86 11.58 -18.40 4.90
N ARG A 87 10.37 -18.82 5.29
CA ARG A 87 10.07 -20.18 5.79
C ARG A 87 8.70 -20.61 5.32
N GLU A 88 8.55 -21.92 5.06
CA GLU A 88 7.27 -22.47 4.57
C GLU A 88 6.28 -22.68 5.71
N LYS A 89 6.75 -23.16 6.85
CA LYS A 89 5.93 -23.39 8.04
C LYS A 89 6.50 -22.64 9.23
N ARG A 90 5.65 -22.33 10.20
CA ARG A 90 6.06 -21.60 11.43
C ARG A 90 7.18 -22.27 12.21
N ILE A 91 7.27 -23.61 12.14
CA ILE A 91 8.30 -24.42 12.84
C ILE A 91 9.61 -24.49 12.06
N ASP A 92 9.62 -24.12 10.78
CA ASP A 92 10.80 -24.22 9.95
C ASP A 92 11.82 -23.12 10.31
N LYS A 93 13.09 -23.39 10.03
CA LYS A 93 14.14 -22.39 10.14
C LYS A 93 13.99 -21.32 9.07
N TRP A 94 14.36 -20.10 9.41
CA TRP A 94 14.47 -19.01 8.46
C TRP A 94 15.64 -19.25 7.51
N ILE A 95 15.39 -19.19 6.20
CA ILE A 95 16.40 -19.30 5.14
C ILE A 95 16.46 -17.94 4.44
N ILE A 96 17.66 -17.44 4.18
CA ILE A 96 17.84 -16.19 3.45
C ILE A 96 17.23 -16.31 2.05
N ASP A 97 16.39 -15.35 1.69
CA ASP A 97 15.68 -15.29 0.42
C ASP A 97 16.31 -14.25 -0.50
N SER A 98 16.50 -13.03 0.00
CA SER A 98 17.02 -11.92 -0.78
C SER A 98 17.62 -10.83 0.11
N ILE A 99 18.39 -9.93 -0.52
CA ILE A 99 18.94 -8.74 0.13
C ILE A 99 18.39 -7.53 -0.61
N PHE A 100 17.82 -6.59 0.16
CA PHE A 100 17.32 -5.32 -0.33
C PHE A 100 18.10 -4.17 0.27
N THR A 101 17.94 -3.01 -0.32
CA THR A 101 18.43 -1.77 0.29
C THR A 101 17.33 -0.73 0.34
N ALA A 102 17.40 0.15 1.34
CA ALA A 102 16.48 1.25 1.47
C ALA A 102 17.21 2.54 1.84
N LYS A 103 16.69 3.66 1.33
CA LYS A 103 17.26 4.98 1.56
C LYS A 103 16.14 5.99 1.76
N LYS A 104 16.22 6.75 2.85
CA LYS A 104 15.35 7.89 3.09
C LYS A 104 16.06 9.16 2.65
N GLU A 105 15.46 9.90 1.74
CA GLU A 105 15.85 11.24 1.34
C GLU A 105 14.93 12.28 1.99
N VAL A 106 15.17 13.56 1.76
CA VAL A 106 14.36 14.64 2.34
C VAL A 106 12.92 14.57 1.89
N ASP A 107 12.71 14.28 0.61
CA ASP A 107 11.40 14.32 -0.04
C ASP A 107 10.85 12.95 -0.45
N LYS A 108 11.60 11.86 -0.24
CA LYS A 108 11.16 10.52 -0.67
C LYS A 108 11.86 9.38 0.06
N ALA A 109 11.24 8.21 -0.02
CA ALA A 109 11.81 6.93 0.40
C ALA A 109 12.05 6.04 -0.83
N LEU A 110 13.26 5.52 -0.96
CA LEU A 110 13.69 4.61 -2.00
C LEU A 110 13.86 3.21 -1.42
N LYS A 111 13.45 2.18 -2.15
CA LYS A 111 13.79 0.78 -1.85
C LYS A 111 14.25 0.10 -3.13
N THR A 112 15.37 -0.59 -3.05
CA THR A 112 15.89 -1.44 -4.14
C THR A 112 15.54 -2.88 -3.81
N GLU A 113 14.69 -3.47 -4.62
CA GLU A 113 14.23 -4.85 -4.55
C GLU A 113 14.64 -5.55 -5.85
N ASN A 114 15.34 -6.69 -5.78
CA ASN A 114 15.82 -7.44 -6.95
C ASN A 114 16.60 -6.57 -7.98
N ASN A 115 17.49 -5.71 -7.48
CA ASN A 115 18.29 -4.75 -8.27
C ASN A 115 17.47 -3.66 -8.99
N VAL A 116 16.20 -3.48 -8.66
CA VAL A 116 15.34 -2.42 -9.19
C VAL A 116 15.01 -1.43 -8.08
N THR A 117 15.31 -0.15 -8.31
CA THR A 117 15.03 0.92 -7.34
C THR A 117 13.68 1.57 -7.63
N TYR A 118 12.85 1.65 -6.60
CA TYR A 118 11.52 2.26 -6.65
C TYR A 118 11.43 3.43 -5.67
N ILE A 119 10.68 4.47 -6.04
CA ILE A 119 10.21 5.47 -5.07
C ILE A 119 8.96 4.91 -4.41
N LYS A 120 9.09 4.47 -3.15
CA LYS A 120 8.00 3.86 -2.40
C LYS A 120 7.03 4.89 -1.83
N ILE A 121 7.55 5.98 -1.27
CA ILE A 121 6.77 7.05 -0.66
C ILE A 121 7.40 8.40 -1.02
N PHE A 122 6.57 9.40 -1.28
CA PHE A 122 6.97 10.81 -1.36
C PHE A 122 6.57 11.55 -0.08
N PHE A 123 7.36 12.50 0.34
CA PHE A 123 7.12 13.39 1.49
C PHE A 123 6.87 14.83 1.01
N PRO A 124 6.07 15.62 1.73
CA PRO A 124 5.26 15.23 2.88
C PRO A 124 4.08 14.31 2.50
N ILE A 125 3.57 13.55 3.46
CA ILE A 125 2.39 12.70 3.27
C ILE A 125 1.19 13.59 2.98
N LYS A 126 0.57 13.41 1.79
CA LYS A 126 -0.56 14.21 1.34
C LYS A 126 -1.49 13.40 0.45
N GLU A 127 -2.78 13.39 0.81
CA GLU A 127 -3.82 12.74 0.00
C GLU A 127 -3.80 13.25 -1.45
N GLY A 128 -3.86 12.32 -2.40
CA GLY A 128 -3.88 12.62 -3.84
C GLY A 128 -2.52 12.96 -4.46
N LEU A 129 -1.41 12.96 -3.68
CA LEU A 129 -0.07 13.16 -4.24
C LEU A 129 0.28 12.03 -5.21
N LYS A 130 0.78 12.40 -6.41
CA LYS A 130 1.16 11.45 -7.46
C LYS A 130 2.63 11.57 -7.81
N TRP A 131 3.25 10.44 -8.14
CA TRP A 131 4.64 10.40 -8.62
C TRP A 131 4.89 9.19 -9.52
N ASN A 132 6.00 9.23 -10.25
CA ASN A 132 6.49 8.08 -10.99
C ASN A 132 7.28 7.16 -10.04
N GLY A 133 6.73 5.99 -9.69
CA GLY A 133 7.40 5.00 -8.86
C GLY A 133 8.70 4.46 -9.47
N ASN A 134 8.78 4.47 -10.81
CA ASN A 134 9.90 3.97 -11.60
C ASN A 134 10.93 5.03 -11.97
N ALA A 135 10.90 6.24 -11.42
CA ALA A 135 11.81 7.33 -11.82
C ALA A 135 13.32 7.00 -11.65
N TYR A 136 13.65 5.95 -10.90
CA TYR A 136 15.03 5.49 -10.66
C TYR A 136 15.36 4.13 -11.33
N ASN A 137 14.52 3.68 -12.27
CA ASN A 137 14.76 2.46 -13.03
C ASN A 137 14.32 2.61 -14.50
N SER A 138 14.51 1.57 -15.31
CA SER A 138 14.26 1.58 -16.76
C SER A 138 12.89 1.05 -17.20
N PHE A 139 11.97 0.76 -16.28
CA PHE A 139 10.66 0.14 -16.61
C PHE A 139 9.61 1.10 -17.18
N GLY A 140 9.99 2.37 -17.40
CA GLY A 140 9.06 3.39 -17.87
C GLY A 140 8.22 4.00 -16.74
N ASN A 141 7.30 4.89 -17.13
CA ASN A 141 6.49 5.61 -16.15
C ASN A 141 5.46 4.70 -15.49
N ASP A 142 5.42 4.71 -14.16
CA ASP A 142 4.46 3.98 -13.34
C ASP A 142 3.88 4.94 -12.28
N SER A 143 2.65 5.40 -12.50
CA SER A 143 2.04 6.47 -11.69
C SER A 143 1.49 5.93 -10.40
N TYR A 144 2.18 6.20 -9.29
CA TYR A 144 1.71 5.93 -7.94
C TYR A 144 0.88 7.09 -7.41
N GLU A 145 -0.11 6.80 -6.59
CA GLU A 145 -0.97 7.79 -5.93
C GLU A 145 -1.13 7.49 -4.45
N MET A 146 -0.97 8.51 -3.62
CA MET A 146 -1.19 8.44 -2.18
C MET A 146 -2.66 8.60 -1.85
N LYS A 147 -3.23 7.65 -1.13
CA LYS A 147 -4.64 7.60 -0.73
C LYS A 147 -4.79 7.21 0.73
N LYS A 148 -5.96 7.50 1.29
CA LYS A 148 -6.34 7.09 2.65
C LYS A 148 -5.30 7.48 3.70
N VAL A 149 -4.86 8.74 3.64
CA VAL A 149 -3.91 9.30 4.59
C VAL A 149 -4.54 9.37 5.99
N ASN A 150 -3.78 8.92 7.02
CA ASN A 150 -4.21 8.88 8.42
C ASN A 150 -5.52 8.12 8.66
N GLN A 151 -5.71 7.04 7.92
CA GLN A 151 -6.88 6.21 8.09
C GLN A 151 -6.54 4.89 8.77
N LEU A 152 -7.54 4.36 9.48
CA LEU A 152 -7.49 3.03 10.05
C LEU A 152 -7.35 1.98 8.95
N PHE A 153 -6.35 1.11 9.08
CA PHE A 153 -6.21 -0.10 8.28
C PHE A 153 -6.20 -1.33 9.17
N GLN A 154 -6.82 -2.41 8.71
CA GLN A 154 -6.85 -3.67 9.45
C GLN A 154 -6.35 -4.82 8.58
N THR A 155 -5.40 -5.59 9.11
CA THR A 155 -4.88 -6.80 8.47
C THR A 155 -4.49 -7.83 9.53
N ASN A 156 -4.66 -9.12 9.26
CA ASN A 156 -4.38 -10.23 10.19
C ASN A 156 -4.95 -10.01 11.61
N GLY A 157 -6.15 -9.42 11.71
CA GLY A 157 -6.79 -9.12 12.99
C GLY A 157 -6.18 -7.96 13.79
N ARG A 158 -5.15 -7.28 13.25
CA ARG A 158 -4.52 -6.10 13.85
C ARG A 158 -5.05 -4.82 13.23
N LYS A 159 -5.19 -3.78 14.05
CA LYS A 159 -5.60 -2.44 13.65
C LYS A 159 -4.41 -1.49 13.71
N PHE A 160 -4.32 -0.62 12.72
CA PHE A 160 -3.29 0.42 12.57
C PHE A 160 -4.01 1.74 12.35
N ASP A 161 -4.06 2.58 13.37
CA ASP A 161 -4.88 3.80 13.38
C ASP A 161 -4.37 4.84 12.38
N ASN A 162 -3.04 4.98 12.27
CA ASN A 162 -2.39 5.89 11.34
C ASN A 162 -1.74 5.09 10.21
N SER A 163 -2.42 5.00 9.07
CA SER A 163 -1.87 4.38 7.87
C SER A 163 -2.01 5.26 6.64
N VAL A 164 -1.20 4.96 5.63
CA VAL A 164 -1.27 5.55 4.30
C VAL A 164 -1.27 4.44 3.27
N THR A 165 -2.15 4.54 2.28
CA THR A 165 -2.24 3.60 1.16
C THR A 165 -1.59 4.22 -0.07
N ILE A 166 -0.67 3.50 -0.70
CA ILE A 166 -0.06 3.85 -1.97
C ILE A 166 -0.67 2.95 -3.05
N ILE A 167 -1.49 3.54 -3.92
CA ILE A 167 -2.04 2.85 -5.09
C ILE A 167 -1.00 2.95 -6.21
N GLN A 168 -0.52 1.81 -6.66
CA GLN A 168 0.44 1.70 -7.76
C GLN A 168 -0.26 1.38 -9.08
N GLN A 169 -1.35 0.63 -9.02
CA GLN A 169 -2.20 0.30 -10.15
C GLN A 169 -3.59 -0.08 -9.64
N ASN A 170 -4.63 0.33 -10.34
CA ASN A 170 -6.01 -0.08 -10.02
C ASN A 170 -6.88 -0.05 -11.28
N ASP A 171 -6.57 -0.94 -12.22
CA ASP A 171 -7.30 -1.09 -13.47
C ASP A 171 -8.28 -2.27 -13.33
N SER A 172 -9.55 -2.00 -13.48
CA SER A 172 -10.62 -3.01 -13.41
C SER A 172 -11.54 -2.86 -14.61
N THR A 173 -11.74 -3.96 -15.31
CA THR A 173 -12.66 -4.07 -16.44
C THR A 173 -13.61 -5.24 -16.22
N LEU A 174 -14.50 -5.51 -17.19
CA LEU A 174 -15.34 -6.71 -17.14
C LEU A 174 -14.56 -8.01 -17.37
N VAL A 175 -13.34 -7.91 -17.92
CA VAL A 175 -12.53 -9.06 -18.35
C VAL A 175 -11.19 -9.18 -17.67
N ASP A 176 -10.76 -8.19 -16.88
CA ASP A 176 -9.51 -8.25 -16.12
C ASP A 176 -9.51 -7.34 -14.87
N LEU A 177 -8.63 -7.68 -13.94
CA LEU A 177 -8.26 -6.84 -12.80
C LEU A 177 -6.74 -6.83 -12.67
N LYS A 178 -6.16 -5.62 -12.71
CA LYS A 178 -4.76 -5.36 -12.37
C LYS A 178 -4.72 -4.37 -11.21
N ARG A 179 -4.33 -4.86 -10.05
CA ARG A 179 -4.28 -4.04 -8.84
C ARG A 179 -2.96 -4.26 -8.10
N ARG A 180 -2.26 -3.17 -7.83
CA ARG A 180 -1.06 -3.15 -7.00
C ARG A 180 -1.19 -2.03 -5.99
N MET A 181 -1.02 -2.35 -4.72
CA MET A 181 -1.01 -1.36 -3.65
C MET A 181 -0.13 -1.78 -2.49
N GLU A 182 0.36 -0.80 -1.76
CA GLU A 182 1.09 -0.95 -0.51
C GLU A 182 0.44 -0.08 0.57
N VAL A 183 0.39 -0.58 1.80
CA VAL A 183 -0.08 0.19 2.96
C VAL A 183 1.04 0.26 3.98
N TYR A 184 1.31 1.47 4.44
CA TYR A 184 2.32 1.75 5.44
C TYR A 184 1.67 2.27 6.71
N ALA A 185 2.13 1.83 7.88
CA ALA A 185 1.70 2.32 9.17
C ALA A 185 2.81 3.15 9.82
N GLU A 186 2.41 4.21 10.51
CA GLU A 186 3.32 5.08 11.24
C GLU A 186 4.12 4.30 12.29
N GLY A 187 5.42 4.52 12.35
CA GLY A 187 6.35 3.86 13.29
C GLY A 187 6.67 2.38 13.00
N ILE A 188 6.05 1.80 11.96
CA ILE A 188 6.22 0.38 11.61
C ILE A 188 6.82 0.24 10.20
N GLY A 189 6.27 0.94 9.21
CA GLY A 189 6.61 0.78 7.81
C GLY A 189 5.53 -0.03 7.06
N LEU A 190 5.94 -0.86 6.11
CA LEU A 190 5.02 -1.67 5.30
C LEU A 190 4.24 -2.66 6.17
N ILE A 191 2.91 -2.62 6.09
CA ILE A 191 2.01 -3.54 6.82
C ILE A 191 1.15 -4.41 5.90
N TYR A 192 1.02 -4.00 4.63
CA TYR A 192 0.25 -4.74 3.65
C TYR A 192 0.78 -4.45 2.25
N ARG A 193 0.84 -5.49 1.43
CA ARG A 193 1.09 -5.39 -0.02
C ARG A 193 0.14 -6.33 -0.74
N GLU A 194 -0.39 -5.85 -1.85
CA GLU A 194 -1.25 -6.61 -2.73
C GLU A 194 -0.80 -6.40 -4.17
N GLU A 195 -0.67 -7.50 -4.89
CA GLU A 195 -0.44 -7.52 -6.33
C GLU A 195 -1.38 -8.56 -6.95
N ILE A 196 -2.38 -8.09 -7.70
CA ILE A 196 -3.38 -8.91 -8.38
C ILE A 196 -3.28 -8.65 -9.87
N LYS A 197 -3.16 -9.71 -10.63
CA LYS A 197 -3.21 -9.70 -12.08
C LYS A 197 -4.00 -10.91 -12.53
N VAL A 198 -5.30 -10.72 -12.75
CA VAL A 198 -6.20 -11.80 -13.14
C VAL A 198 -7.01 -11.40 -14.35
N SER A 199 -7.30 -12.39 -15.20
CA SER A 199 -8.29 -12.29 -16.27
C SER A 199 -9.57 -13.00 -15.83
N TYR A 200 -10.68 -12.38 -16.12
CA TYR A 200 -12.01 -12.95 -15.86
C TYR A 200 -12.52 -13.69 -17.09
N CYS A 201 -13.35 -14.65 -16.83
CA CYS A 201 -14.08 -15.36 -17.87
C CYS A 201 -14.89 -14.39 -18.74
N ASN A 202 -14.73 -14.49 -20.06
CA ASN A 202 -15.36 -13.58 -21.04
C ASN A 202 -16.35 -14.27 -21.98
N SER A 203 -16.75 -15.51 -21.69
CA SER A 203 -17.79 -16.19 -22.44
C SER A 203 -19.18 -15.62 -22.13
N LYS A 204 -20.14 -15.88 -23.00
CA LYS A 204 -21.53 -15.38 -22.86
C LYS A 204 -22.15 -15.70 -21.50
N ASP A 205 -21.78 -16.84 -20.90
CA ASP A 205 -22.41 -17.33 -19.68
C ASP A 205 -21.77 -16.81 -18.40
N CYS A 206 -20.56 -16.26 -18.46
CA CYS A 206 -19.76 -15.82 -17.29
C CYS A 206 -19.35 -14.36 -17.33
N LEU A 207 -19.52 -13.65 -18.44
CA LEU A 207 -19.10 -12.26 -18.59
C LEU A 207 -19.72 -11.37 -17.49
N GLY A 208 -18.87 -10.62 -16.80
CA GLY A 208 -19.28 -9.70 -15.73
C GLY A 208 -19.60 -10.37 -14.39
N LYS A 209 -19.49 -11.69 -14.25
CA LYS A 209 -19.69 -12.40 -12.97
C LYS A 209 -18.44 -12.39 -12.07
N GLY A 210 -17.30 -11.90 -12.55
CA GLY A 210 -16.05 -11.88 -11.80
C GLY A 210 -15.41 -13.25 -11.59
N GLU A 211 -15.80 -14.25 -12.38
CA GLU A 211 -15.19 -15.57 -12.36
C GLU A 211 -13.77 -15.50 -12.94
N ILE A 212 -12.76 -15.88 -12.14
CA ILE A 212 -11.36 -15.81 -12.57
C ILE A 212 -11.06 -16.98 -13.49
N ASP A 213 -10.55 -16.66 -14.67
CA ASP A 213 -10.16 -17.64 -15.69
C ASP A 213 -8.68 -18.05 -15.50
N PHE A 214 -7.80 -17.08 -15.36
CA PHE A 214 -6.39 -17.32 -15.03
C PHE A 214 -5.73 -16.07 -14.40
N GLY A 215 -4.53 -16.24 -13.87
CA GLY A 215 -3.73 -15.14 -13.34
C GLY A 215 -3.17 -15.40 -11.95
N THR A 216 -2.73 -14.34 -11.29
CA THR A 216 -2.03 -14.43 -10.01
C THR A 216 -2.55 -13.42 -8.99
N LYS A 217 -2.48 -13.81 -7.70
CA LYS A 217 -2.63 -12.91 -6.56
C LYS A 217 -1.47 -13.15 -5.60
N HIS A 218 -0.75 -12.09 -5.27
CA HIS A 218 0.27 -12.08 -4.23
C HIS A 218 -0.16 -11.11 -3.14
N ILE A 219 -0.33 -11.60 -1.91
CA ILE A 219 -0.77 -10.79 -0.77
C ILE A 219 0.18 -11.00 0.39
N LEU A 220 0.73 -9.91 0.89
CA LEU A 220 1.61 -9.87 2.05
C LEU A 220 0.92 -9.10 3.17
N LYS A 221 0.82 -9.72 4.35
CA LYS A 221 0.10 -9.21 5.51
C LYS A 221 1.03 -9.16 6.72
N PHE A 222 1.11 -8.02 7.36
CA PHE A 222 1.85 -7.87 8.62
C PHE A 222 1.40 -8.91 9.65
N LYS A 223 2.36 -9.55 10.31
CA LYS A 223 2.13 -10.50 11.39
C LYS A 223 2.65 -9.99 12.72
N SER A 224 3.93 -9.63 12.81
CA SER A 224 4.57 -9.19 14.04
C SER A 224 5.82 -8.37 13.78
N ASN A 225 6.21 -7.57 14.77
CA ASN A 225 7.56 -7.06 14.95
C ASN A 225 8.30 -8.01 15.90
N GLU A 226 9.57 -8.28 15.64
CA GLU A 226 10.48 -9.06 16.49
C GLU A 226 11.74 -8.27 16.81
#